data_0df8292bc6b50ac3965b6e9231d92040
#
_entry.id   0df8292bc6b50ac3965b6e9231d92040
#
_cell.length_a   1.000
_cell.length_b   1.000
_cell.length_c   1.000
_cell.angle_alpha   90.00
_cell.angle_beta   90.00
_cell.angle_gamma   90.00
#
_symmetry.space_group_name_H-M   'P 1'
#
loop_
_entity.id
_entity.type
_entity.pdbx_description
1 polymer ?
#
loop_
_entity_poly.entity_id
_entity_poly.type
_entity_poly.pdbx_seq_one_letter_code
_entity_poly.pdbx_strand_id
1 'polypeptide(L)'
;TITTIAESKQDKKRLLVGTDDGKVQITLDGGESWSDLTNHFPFRPPNWWCSRVEFSNADKDTAYASFTGYREDDFRPFVFKTTDAGQTWESISSNLPEGPVNVIKQDPENPTTLYVGTEFGVFVSLDDGKTWHELNQGLPRVSVQDLLVHPRDSELVIGTHGRGIYVMDSVVPF
;
A
#
# COMPACT_ATOMS: atom_id res chain seq x y z
N THR A 1 18.43 2.16 1.41
CA THR A 1 17.93 3.34 0.64
C THR A 1 16.45 3.56 0.89
N ILE A 2 15.99 4.83 0.91
CA ILE A 2 14.54 5.14 0.96
C ILE A 2 13.92 4.69 -0.37
N THR A 3 12.88 3.87 -0.29
CA THR A 3 12.12 3.33 -1.43
C THR A 3 10.78 4.02 -1.59
N THR A 4 10.21 4.48 -0.49
CA THR A 4 8.88 5.07 -0.47
C THR A 4 8.77 6.11 0.64
N ILE A 5 8.00 7.16 0.38
CA ILE A 5 7.67 8.22 1.34
C ILE A 5 6.22 8.63 1.16
N ALA A 6 5.51 8.85 2.25
CA ALA A 6 4.17 9.38 2.27
C ALA A 6 4.06 10.58 3.21
N GLU A 7 3.32 11.60 2.79
CA GLU A 7 2.90 12.73 3.61
C GLU A 7 1.41 12.58 3.92
N SER A 8 1.03 12.81 5.17
CA SER A 8 -0.39 12.80 5.55
C SER A 8 -1.12 14.03 4.98
N LYS A 9 -2.23 13.79 4.28
CA LYS A 9 -3.10 14.88 3.80
C LYS A 9 -3.82 15.62 4.95
N GLN A 10 -3.98 14.94 6.09
CA GLN A 10 -4.66 15.47 7.27
C GLN A 10 -3.73 16.29 8.18
N ASP A 11 -2.41 16.00 8.13
CA ASP A 11 -1.41 16.70 8.93
C ASP A 11 -0.05 16.63 8.23
N LYS A 12 0.35 17.70 7.56
CA LYS A 12 1.60 17.79 6.79
C LYS A 12 2.89 17.61 7.60
N LYS A 13 2.81 17.63 8.92
CA LYS A 13 3.95 17.33 9.79
C LYS A 13 4.22 15.84 9.90
N ARG A 14 3.30 14.99 9.44
CA ARG A 14 3.41 13.53 9.49
C ARG A 14 3.96 13.00 8.20
N LEU A 15 5.13 12.41 8.27
CA LEU A 15 5.76 11.71 7.16
C LEU A 15 6.04 10.26 7.57
N LEU A 16 5.83 9.35 6.65
CA LEU A 16 6.13 7.93 6.80
C LEU A 16 7.11 7.52 5.71
N VAL A 17 8.16 6.80 6.08
CA VAL A 17 9.25 6.41 5.18
C VAL A 17 9.48 4.91 5.27
N GLY A 18 9.62 4.26 4.11
CA GLY A 18 10.03 2.87 3.98
C GLY A 18 11.35 2.73 3.22
N THR A 19 12.11 1.69 3.51
CA THR A 19 13.44 1.46 2.94
C THR A 19 13.59 0.08 2.30
N ASP A 20 14.64 -0.09 1.51
CA ASP A 20 15.00 -1.34 0.84
C ASP A 20 15.52 -2.44 1.78
N ASP A 21 15.96 -2.06 2.98
CA ASP A 21 16.30 -2.99 4.07
C ASP A 21 15.13 -3.21 5.05
N GLY A 22 13.92 -2.75 4.66
CA GLY A 22 12.67 -3.01 5.35
C GLY A 22 12.43 -2.17 6.60
N LYS A 23 13.17 -1.09 6.83
CA LYS A 23 12.85 -0.17 7.92
C LYS A 23 11.64 0.67 7.55
N VAL A 24 10.83 0.94 8.58
CA VAL A 24 9.73 1.91 8.51
C VAL A 24 9.91 2.91 9.62
N GLN A 25 9.91 4.18 9.27
CA GLN A 25 10.10 5.28 10.22
C GLN A 25 9.02 6.34 10.02
N ILE A 26 8.60 6.95 11.11
CA ILE A 26 7.60 8.02 11.14
C ILE A 26 8.14 9.26 11.82
N THR A 27 7.78 10.43 11.29
CA THR A 27 7.86 11.70 12.02
C THR A 27 6.46 12.26 12.22
N LEU A 28 6.23 12.90 13.36
CA LEU A 28 4.97 13.58 13.72
C LEU A 28 5.15 15.09 13.85
N ASP A 29 6.38 15.59 13.67
CA ASP A 29 6.78 16.97 13.90
C ASP A 29 7.44 17.65 12.67
N GLY A 30 7.30 17.05 11.50
CA GLY A 30 7.82 17.61 10.25
C GLY A 30 9.28 17.29 9.99
N GLY A 31 9.79 16.21 10.60
CA GLY A 31 11.14 15.73 10.39
C GLY A 31 12.15 16.16 11.47
N GLU A 32 11.70 16.85 12.52
CA GLU A 32 12.58 17.23 13.64
C GLU A 32 13.00 15.99 14.44
N SER A 33 12.08 15.03 14.62
CA SER A 33 12.37 13.73 15.23
C SER A 33 11.75 12.58 14.43
N TRP A 34 12.36 11.38 14.51
CA TRP A 34 11.92 10.18 13.84
C TRP A 34 11.83 9.00 14.80
N SER A 35 10.74 8.26 14.70
CA SER A 35 10.53 7.02 15.45
C SER A 35 10.64 5.82 14.51
N ASP A 36 11.37 4.79 14.94
CA ASP A 36 11.53 3.54 14.20
C ASP A 36 10.36 2.60 14.55
N LEU A 37 9.53 2.30 13.56
CA LEU A 37 8.37 1.40 13.67
C LEU A 37 8.67 -0.03 13.23
N THR A 38 9.92 -0.30 12.87
CA THR A 38 10.35 -1.56 12.24
C THR A 38 9.93 -2.81 13.02
N ASN A 39 9.95 -2.74 14.35
CA ASN A 39 9.60 -3.87 15.24
C ASN A 39 8.13 -3.89 15.69
N HIS A 40 7.30 -2.99 15.19
CA HIS A 40 5.87 -2.91 15.54
C HIS A 40 4.98 -3.80 14.64
N PHE A 41 5.53 -4.33 13.56
CA PHE A 41 4.82 -5.25 12.68
C PHE A 41 4.70 -6.64 13.31
N PRO A 42 3.52 -7.31 13.25
CA PRO A 42 3.27 -8.59 13.93
C PRO A 42 4.09 -9.74 13.38
N PHE A 43 4.49 -9.62 12.14
CA PHE A 43 5.31 -10.58 11.44
C PHE A 43 6.13 -9.87 10.37
N ARG A 44 7.46 -9.92 10.52
CA ARG A 44 8.37 -9.32 9.56
C ARG A 44 9.68 -10.13 9.52
N PRO A 45 9.98 -10.81 8.44
CA PRO A 45 11.33 -11.29 8.20
C PRO A 45 12.31 -10.11 8.05
N PRO A 46 13.54 -10.28 8.49
CA PRO A 46 14.56 -9.27 8.31
C PRO A 46 14.81 -8.99 6.81
N ASN A 47 15.08 -7.73 6.47
CA ASN A 47 15.53 -7.27 5.14
C ASN A 47 14.50 -7.33 4.01
N TRP A 48 13.20 -7.41 4.28
CA TRP A 48 12.22 -7.26 3.23
C TRP A 48 12.12 -5.81 2.76
N TRP A 49 12.06 -5.64 1.46
CA TRP A 49 11.87 -4.35 0.85
C TRP A 49 10.49 -3.77 1.20
N CYS A 50 10.44 -2.60 1.86
CA CYS A 50 9.20 -1.85 2.01
C CYS A 50 8.83 -1.27 0.63
N SER A 51 7.83 -1.85 -0.01
CA SER A 51 7.44 -1.48 -1.37
C SER A 51 6.61 -0.20 -1.42
N ARG A 52 5.73 0.00 -0.44
CA ARG A 52 4.92 1.21 -0.33
C ARG A 52 4.54 1.52 1.12
N VAL A 53 4.53 2.81 1.44
CA VAL A 53 3.81 3.36 2.60
C VAL A 53 2.79 4.38 2.12
N GLU A 54 1.66 4.47 2.81
CA GLU A 54 0.56 5.37 2.47
C GLU A 54 -0.17 5.80 3.73
N PHE A 55 -0.47 7.09 3.90
CA PHE A 55 -1.41 7.54 4.93
C PHE A 55 -2.84 7.46 4.43
N SER A 56 -3.76 7.22 5.35
CA SER A 56 -5.18 7.32 5.07
C SER A 56 -5.56 8.75 4.62
N ASN A 57 -6.47 8.82 3.65
CA ASN A 57 -7.04 10.09 3.22
C ASN A 57 -8.04 10.67 4.23
N ALA A 58 -8.57 9.85 5.14
CA ALA A 58 -9.64 10.21 6.06
C ALA A 58 -9.17 10.43 7.50
N ASP A 59 -8.09 9.76 7.92
CA ASP A 59 -7.62 9.78 9.31
C ASP A 59 -6.08 9.85 9.37
N LYS A 60 -5.57 10.81 10.15
CA LYS A 60 -4.14 11.07 10.29
C LYS A 60 -3.36 9.98 11.04
N ASP A 61 -4.04 9.18 11.87
CA ASP A 61 -3.42 8.12 12.67
C ASP A 61 -3.46 6.76 11.96
N THR A 62 -4.21 6.68 10.87
CA THR A 62 -4.32 5.49 10.01
C THR A 62 -3.30 5.56 8.87
N ALA A 63 -2.56 4.47 8.68
CA ALA A 63 -1.61 4.31 7.59
C ALA A 63 -1.50 2.84 7.16
N TYR A 64 -0.93 2.66 5.98
CA TYR A 64 -0.73 1.35 5.34
C TYR A 64 0.74 1.18 4.97
N ALA A 65 1.19 -0.08 5.00
CA ALA A 65 2.52 -0.46 4.52
C ALA A 65 2.43 -1.77 3.75
N SER A 66 3.16 -1.88 2.65
CA SER A 66 3.36 -3.14 1.94
C SER A 66 4.84 -3.48 1.84
N PHE A 67 5.11 -4.78 1.80
CA PHE A 67 6.46 -5.31 1.67
C PHE A 67 6.51 -6.39 0.60
N THR A 68 7.68 -6.55 0.01
CA THR A 68 7.98 -7.63 -0.92
C THR A 68 9.18 -8.44 -0.43
N GLY A 69 9.00 -9.76 -0.35
CA GLY A 69 10.05 -10.75 -0.07
C GLY A 69 10.62 -11.39 -1.33
N TYR A 70 10.34 -10.85 -2.51
CA TYR A 70 10.74 -11.44 -3.79
C TYR A 70 12.23 -11.80 -3.88
N ARG A 71 13.10 -10.96 -3.30
CA ARG A 71 14.55 -11.20 -3.30
C ARG A 71 15.00 -12.31 -2.35
N GLU A 72 14.12 -12.71 -1.44
CA GLU A 72 14.35 -13.75 -0.42
C GLU A 72 13.51 -15.02 -0.72
N ASP A 73 13.06 -15.16 -1.97
CA ASP A 73 12.19 -16.27 -2.43
C ASP A 73 10.89 -16.42 -1.62
N ASP A 74 10.41 -15.32 -1.02
CA ASP A 74 9.13 -15.28 -0.32
C ASP A 74 8.10 -14.51 -1.15
N PHE A 75 7.15 -15.23 -1.69
CA PHE A 75 6.11 -14.70 -2.59
C PHE A 75 4.78 -14.43 -1.89
N ARG A 76 4.73 -14.56 -0.57
CA ARG A 76 3.51 -14.23 0.18
C ARG A 76 3.18 -12.75 0.07
N PRO A 77 1.89 -12.37 0.02
CA PRO A 77 1.50 -10.98 0.04
C PRO A 77 1.66 -10.40 1.45
N PHE A 78 2.24 -9.20 1.55
CA PHE A 78 2.43 -8.52 2.83
C PHE A 78 1.86 -7.11 2.75
N VAL A 79 0.69 -6.95 3.38
CA VAL A 79 0.00 -5.67 3.52
C VAL A 79 -0.41 -5.51 4.97
N PHE A 80 -0.10 -4.35 5.53
CA PHE A 80 -0.35 -4.02 6.92
C PHE A 80 -1.07 -2.69 7.04
N LYS A 81 -1.85 -2.56 8.10
CA LYS A 81 -2.56 -1.35 8.49
C LYS A 81 -2.27 -1.01 9.95
N THR A 82 -2.16 0.28 10.23
CA THR A 82 -2.18 0.85 11.59
C THR A 82 -3.33 1.83 11.71
N THR A 83 -3.84 2.01 12.93
CA THR A 83 -4.86 3.03 13.28
C THR A 83 -4.42 3.89 14.47
N ASP A 84 -3.15 3.79 14.87
CA ASP A 84 -2.58 4.42 16.07
C ASP A 84 -1.21 5.06 15.80
N ALA A 85 -1.04 5.64 14.60
CA ALA A 85 0.19 6.26 14.14
C ALA A 85 1.40 5.31 14.18
N GLY A 86 1.18 4.03 13.89
CA GLY A 86 2.25 3.02 13.79
C GLY A 86 2.65 2.36 15.10
N GLN A 87 1.95 2.62 16.21
CA GLN A 87 2.26 1.94 17.47
C GLN A 87 1.97 0.45 17.39
N THR A 88 0.90 0.07 16.68
CA THR A 88 0.59 -1.31 16.35
C THR A 88 0.21 -1.45 14.88
N TRP A 89 0.51 -2.60 14.30
CA TRP A 89 0.18 -2.94 12.93
C TRP A 89 -0.55 -4.27 12.89
N GLU A 90 -1.57 -4.38 12.06
CA GLU A 90 -2.28 -5.62 11.76
C GLU A 90 -2.09 -6.02 10.29
N SER A 91 -2.02 -7.32 10.01
CA SER A 91 -2.01 -7.80 8.64
C SER A 91 -3.42 -7.73 8.04
N ILE A 92 -3.52 -7.12 6.88
CA ILE A 92 -4.72 -7.07 6.07
C ILE A 92 -4.56 -7.82 4.74
N SER A 93 -3.59 -8.75 4.66
CA SER A 93 -3.36 -9.57 3.45
C SER A 93 -4.48 -10.57 3.20
N SER A 94 -5.18 -11.04 4.25
CA SER A 94 -6.37 -11.89 4.21
C SER A 94 -6.32 -12.96 3.09
N ASN A 95 -7.22 -12.90 2.12
CA ASN A 95 -7.36 -13.84 1.00
C ASN A 95 -6.62 -13.40 -0.28
N LEU A 96 -5.67 -12.45 -0.19
CA LEU A 96 -4.80 -12.16 -1.32
C LEU A 96 -4.07 -13.43 -1.76
N PRO A 97 -4.03 -13.74 -3.06
CA PRO A 97 -3.26 -14.87 -3.55
C PRO A 97 -1.75 -14.63 -3.36
N GLU A 98 -0.97 -15.70 -3.47
CA GLU A 98 0.48 -15.57 -3.53
C GLU A 98 0.89 -14.61 -4.65
N GLY A 99 1.75 -13.67 -4.30
CA GLY A 99 2.27 -12.64 -5.19
C GLY A 99 2.81 -11.45 -4.39
N PRO A 100 4.06 -11.04 -4.65
CA PRO A 100 4.61 -9.85 -4.02
C PRO A 100 3.73 -8.62 -4.24
N VAL A 101 3.53 -7.83 -3.19
CA VAL A 101 2.76 -6.60 -3.26
C VAL A 101 3.71 -5.42 -3.49
N ASN A 102 3.51 -4.70 -4.60
CA ASN A 102 4.36 -3.59 -5.00
C ASN A 102 3.80 -2.23 -4.54
N VAL A 103 2.47 -2.13 -4.44
CA VAL A 103 1.78 -0.88 -4.13
C VAL A 103 0.47 -1.13 -3.39
N ILE A 104 0.16 -0.25 -2.45
CA ILE A 104 -1.16 -0.11 -1.83
C ILE A 104 -1.64 1.33 -1.99
N LYS A 105 -2.92 1.51 -2.27
CA LYS A 105 -3.59 2.81 -2.35
C LYS A 105 -4.96 2.76 -1.70
N GLN A 106 -5.29 3.81 -0.95
CA GLN A 106 -6.65 4.03 -0.46
C GLN A 106 -7.40 4.92 -1.47
N ASP A 107 -8.67 4.60 -1.67
CA ASP A 107 -9.58 5.46 -2.43
C ASP A 107 -9.69 6.85 -1.75
N PRO A 108 -9.59 7.95 -2.50
CA PRO A 108 -9.63 9.29 -1.92
C PRO A 108 -11.00 9.69 -1.35
N GLU A 109 -12.09 9.09 -1.83
CA GLU A 109 -13.46 9.40 -1.43
C GLU A 109 -14.07 8.36 -0.50
N ASN A 110 -13.66 7.09 -0.65
CA ASN A 110 -14.18 5.99 0.16
C ASN A 110 -13.05 5.34 0.97
N PRO A 111 -12.91 5.66 2.26
CA PRO A 111 -11.81 5.19 3.09
C PRO A 111 -11.82 3.68 3.38
N THR A 112 -12.92 2.96 3.11
CA THR A 112 -12.97 1.50 3.22
C THR A 112 -12.54 0.78 1.94
N THR A 113 -12.37 1.52 0.84
CA THR A 113 -11.91 0.98 -0.43
C THR A 113 -10.40 1.11 -0.54
N LEU A 114 -9.74 -0.05 -0.72
CA LEU A 114 -8.30 -0.16 -0.88
C LEU A 114 -7.98 -0.89 -2.19
N TYR A 115 -6.89 -0.51 -2.82
CA TYR A 115 -6.35 -1.17 -4.01
C TYR A 115 -4.94 -1.66 -3.72
N VAL A 116 -4.60 -2.86 -4.18
CA VAL A 116 -3.22 -3.34 -4.18
C VAL A 116 -2.81 -3.76 -5.58
N GLY A 117 -1.60 -3.39 -5.96
CA GLY A 117 -0.92 -3.88 -7.15
C GLY A 117 0.11 -4.93 -6.77
N THR A 118 0.03 -6.08 -7.44
CA THR A 118 0.91 -7.23 -7.23
C THR A 118 1.71 -7.54 -8.49
N GLU A 119 2.60 -8.54 -8.42
CA GLU A 119 3.26 -9.08 -9.61
C GLU A 119 2.30 -9.70 -10.64
N PHE A 120 1.04 -9.91 -10.28
CA PHE A 120 0.10 -10.65 -11.13
C PHE A 120 -1.18 -9.88 -11.48
N GLY A 121 -1.35 -8.66 -11.00
CA GLY A 121 -2.54 -7.84 -11.28
C GLY A 121 -2.91 -6.90 -10.14
N VAL A 122 -4.13 -6.39 -10.22
CA VAL A 122 -4.73 -5.47 -9.24
C VAL A 122 -5.81 -6.19 -8.46
N PHE A 123 -5.87 -5.93 -7.17
CA PHE A 123 -6.94 -6.40 -6.28
C PHE A 123 -7.56 -5.20 -5.56
N VAL A 124 -8.87 -5.29 -5.32
CA VAL A 124 -9.65 -4.28 -4.60
C VAL A 124 -10.27 -4.89 -3.35
N SER A 125 -10.24 -4.16 -2.27
CA SER A 125 -11.02 -4.43 -1.06
C SER A 125 -12.03 -3.30 -0.88
N LEU A 126 -13.27 -3.64 -0.55
CA LEU A 126 -14.35 -2.69 -0.26
C LEU A 126 -14.67 -2.61 1.24
N ASP A 127 -14.00 -3.41 2.04
CA ASP A 127 -14.25 -3.65 3.45
C ASP A 127 -12.99 -3.45 4.32
N ASP A 128 -12.15 -2.50 3.89
CA ASP A 128 -10.96 -2.07 4.63
C ASP A 128 -9.92 -3.18 4.82
N GLY A 129 -9.73 -3.99 3.77
CA GLY A 129 -8.72 -5.05 3.71
C GLY A 129 -9.13 -6.40 4.31
N LYS A 130 -10.42 -6.56 4.69
CA LYS A 130 -10.91 -7.85 5.22
C LYS A 130 -11.06 -8.90 4.13
N THR A 131 -11.50 -8.48 2.95
CA THR A 131 -11.58 -9.34 1.76
C THR A 131 -11.07 -8.62 0.52
N TRP A 132 -10.42 -9.36 -0.37
CA TRP A 132 -9.85 -8.86 -1.62
C TRP A 132 -10.45 -9.57 -2.82
N HIS A 133 -10.73 -8.82 -3.87
CA HIS A 133 -11.26 -9.30 -5.14
C HIS A 133 -10.34 -8.89 -6.29
N GLU A 134 -10.10 -9.80 -7.20
CA GLU A 134 -9.29 -9.50 -8.39
C GLU A 134 -10.03 -8.54 -9.32
N LEU A 135 -9.33 -7.51 -9.78
CA LEU A 135 -9.87 -6.49 -10.68
C LEU A 135 -9.49 -6.83 -12.13
N ASN A 136 -10.34 -7.63 -12.80
CA ASN A 136 -10.03 -8.26 -14.10
C ASN A 136 -10.57 -7.55 -15.34
N GLN A 137 -11.04 -6.33 -15.26
CA GLN A 137 -11.72 -5.61 -16.36
C GLN A 137 -10.77 -5.29 -17.54
N GLY A 138 -10.37 -6.34 -18.29
CA GLY A 138 -9.52 -6.19 -19.47
C GLY A 138 -8.04 -5.98 -19.16
N LEU A 139 -7.62 -5.99 -17.89
CA LEU A 139 -6.22 -5.93 -17.50
C LEU A 139 -5.60 -7.33 -17.71
N PRO A 140 -4.54 -7.46 -18.52
CA PRO A 140 -3.82 -8.72 -18.62
C PRO A 140 -3.10 -9.02 -17.30
N ARG A 141 -2.78 -10.29 -17.06
CA ARG A 141 -1.91 -10.66 -15.94
C ARG A 141 -0.53 -10.02 -16.13
N VAL A 142 -0.22 -9.05 -15.30
CA VAL A 142 0.96 -8.18 -15.44
C VAL A 142 1.41 -7.68 -14.07
N SER A 143 2.71 -7.47 -13.92
CA SER A 143 3.27 -6.84 -12.71
C SER A 143 2.84 -5.37 -12.66
N VAL A 144 2.15 -5.00 -11.59
CA VAL A 144 1.67 -3.65 -11.32
C VAL A 144 2.64 -2.98 -10.36
N GLN A 145 3.22 -1.86 -10.78
CA GLN A 145 4.28 -1.17 -10.04
C GLN A 145 3.74 0.06 -9.28
N ASP A 146 2.72 0.71 -9.85
CA ASP A 146 2.12 1.88 -9.20
C ASP A 146 0.63 1.98 -9.52
N LEU A 147 -0.12 2.60 -8.61
CA LEU A 147 -1.55 2.86 -8.70
C LEU A 147 -1.84 4.30 -8.32
N LEU A 148 -2.75 4.93 -9.04
CA LEU A 148 -3.30 6.24 -8.71
C LEU A 148 -4.81 6.22 -8.92
N VAL A 149 -5.56 6.54 -7.89
CA VAL A 149 -6.99 6.83 -8.02
C VAL A 149 -7.15 8.32 -8.31
N HIS A 150 -7.69 8.65 -9.50
CA HIS A 150 -7.87 10.06 -9.89
C HIS A 150 -9.00 10.69 -9.08
N PRO A 151 -8.72 11.75 -8.29
CA PRO A 151 -9.67 12.22 -7.26
C PRO A 151 -10.93 12.89 -7.82
N ARG A 152 -10.93 13.31 -9.08
CA ARG A 152 -12.08 13.97 -9.72
C ARG A 152 -12.95 12.98 -10.51
N ASP A 153 -12.29 12.07 -11.24
CA ASP A 153 -12.97 11.24 -12.23
C ASP A 153 -13.16 9.79 -11.74
N SER A 154 -12.66 9.47 -10.53
CA SER A 154 -12.69 8.12 -9.91
C SER A 154 -12.13 7.03 -10.83
N GLU A 155 -11.20 7.41 -11.71
CA GLU A 155 -10.48 6.49 -12.60
C GLU A 155 -9.29 5.89 -11.86
N LEU A 156 -9.07 4.58 -12.05
CA LEU A 156 -7.88 3.91 -11.56
C LEU A 156 -6.82 3.87 -12.66
N VAL A 157 -5.72 4.60 -12.45
CA VAL A 157 -4.54 4.58 -13.31
C VAL A 157 -3.57 3.53 -12.79
N ILE A 158 -3.17 2.61 -13.66
CA ILE A 158 -2.36 1.43 -13.32
C ILE A 158 -1.06 1.48 -14.09
N GLY A 159 0.04 1.69 -13.39
CA GLY A 159 1.40 1.63 -13.94
C GLY A 159 1.94 0.20 -13.90
N THR A 160 2.29 -0.36 -15.07
CA THR A 160 2.74 -1.76 -15.17
C THR A 160 4.19 -1.86 -15.56
N HIS A 161 4.83 -2.99 -15.25
CA HIS A 161 6.17 -3.28 -15.75
C HIS A 161 6.10 -3.87 -17.17
N GLY A 162 6.59 -3.10 -18.13
CA GLY A 162 6.80 -3.56 -19.53
C GLY A 162 5.56 -3.61 -20.42
N ARG A 163 4.34 -3.23 -19.91
CA ARG A 163 3.10 -3.24 -20.71
C ARG A 163 2.36 -1.90 -20.73
N GLY A 164 3.05 -0.80 -20.35
CA GLY A 164 2.51 0.55 -20.40
C GLY A 164 1.61 0.89 -19.20
N ILE A 165 0.70 1.85 -19.42
CA ILE A 165 -0.22 2.37 -18.42
C ILE A 165 -1.64 2.03 -18.87
N TYR A 166 -2.45 1.54 -17.94
CA TYR A 166 -3.88 1.30 -18.14
C TYR A 166 -4.67 2.32 -17.34
N VAL A 167 -5.82 2.72 -17.87
CA VAL A 167 -6.81 3.53 -17.18
C VAL A 167 -8.10 2.74 -17.16
N MET A 168 -8.65 2.53 -15.97
CA MET A 168 -9.95 1.89 -15.77
C MET A 168 -10.97 2.96 -15.41
N ASP A 169 -11.95 3.13 -16.28
CA ASP A 169 -13.06 4.05 -16.07
C ASP A 169 -13.94 3.54 -14.93
N SER A 170 -14.21 4.42 -13.96
CA SER A 170 -15.15 4.19 -12.87
C SER A 170 -14.95 2.88 -12.09
N VAL A 171 -14.09 2.91 -11.09
CA VAL A 171 -13.98 1.85 -10.06
C VAL A 171 -15.11 1.96 -9.03
N VAL A 172 -16.32 2.33 -9.47
CA VAL A 172 -17.49 2.29 -8.61
C VAL A 172 -17.84 0.82 -8.37
N PRO A 173 -17.88 0.36 -7.12
CA PRO A 173 -18.33 -1.00 -6.83
C PRO A 173 -19.77 -1.19 -7.32
N PHE A 174 -20.02 -2.27 -8.04
CA PHE A 174 -21.36 -2.70 -8.40
C PHE A 174 -22.10 -3.23 -7.18
#